data_c7f038c4e17a04ce42fb13a4129065c1
#
_entry.id   c7f038c4e17a04ce42fb13a4129065c1
#
_cell.length_a   1.000
_cell.length_b   1.000
_cell.length_c   1.000
_cell.angle_alpha   90.00
_cell.angle_beta   90.00
_cell.angle_gamma   90.00
#
_symmetry.space_group_name_H-M   'P 1'
#
loop_
_entity.id
_entity.type
_entity.pdbx_description
1 polymer ?
#
loop_
_entity_poly.entity_id
_entity_poly.type
_entity_poly.pdbx_seq_one_letter_code
_entity_poly.pdbx_strand_id
1 'polypeptide(L)'
;MLNRHFSIYLIAYILPAAVGFFAVTAYTRLLTPAEYGVYVVGLSLAGILGAIFFAWIKLSVSRYQAMSAEVDFRGTAMVAFGLTVAVLCATTPLVFLFRSDVSVELLLASMFVAIMANAVDVGQEFERAKLRPYRFAAISIVRSVSSVGFGLVGIWLGWGGLGLLAAFGLGSLTGIILNLVGDRTRIARFERSQFMQLARYGLPLTLAGLSVAVYSACDRLIVAYLLGKDAAGIFGVAADLPRQFMVMIASSVAAATVPLVFRSLSENNRETTRERLTESLELLLVVVTPVAVWLALAADQVAGTLVGVDFRAGVSALLPTLVLARFFGIANQFYVQISFQLAERPFMLAAQSFATLVVSVVLMVALVAGYGIYGAALATLATEAIGLVVAVVLMHRAHPVPFDVNRLAGVAVSAAAMAAAILVARSQVSGTGLVALVIVSLAGGLAYAATAWLLNVANIRTLSLRFLRGFNSRGTGRLTGASSPAEADILPQ
;
A
#
# COMPACT_ATOMS: atom_id res chain seq x y z
N MET A 1 11.40 -9.99 22.59
CA MET A 1 12.02 -9.83 21.26
C MET A 1 10.98 -9.56 20.17
N LEU A 2 9.87 -10.27 20.11
CA LEU A 2 8.83 -10.14 19.06
C LEU A 2 8.30 -8.70 18.89
N ASN A 3 7.95 -8.02 19.98
CA ASN A 3 7.43 -6.63 19.95
C ASN A 3 8.44 -5.61 19.40
N ARG A 4 9.75 -5.82 19.67
CA ARG A 4 10.81 -4.91 19.17
C ARG A 4 11.02 -5.08 17.66
N HIS A 5 10.96 -6.32 17.16
CA HIS A 5 11.07 -6.60 15.72
C HIS A 5 9.85 -6.02 14.97
N PHE A 6 8.64 -6.17 15.52
CA PHE A 6 7.43 -5.61 14.94
C PHE A 6 7.51 -4.08 14.79
N SER A 7 7.94 -3.37 15.84
CA SER A 7 8.10 -1.91 15.79
C SER A 7 9.08 -1.45 14.72
N ILE A 8 10.17 -2.20 14.48
CA ILE A 8 11.17 -1.86 13.46
C ILE A 8 10.62 -2.05 12.05
N TYR A 9 9.89 -3.14 11.80
CA TYR A 9 9.20 -3.34 10.52
C TYR A 9 8.16 -2.25 10.28
N LEU A 10 7.42 -1.83 11.30
CA LEU A 10 6.45 -0.74 11.20
C LEU A 10 7.13 0.58 10.77
N ILE A 11 8.25 0.94 11.39
CA ILE A 11 9.05 2.11 10.99
C ILE A 11 9.56 1.95 9.54
N ALA A 12 9.98 0.75 9.15
CA ALA A 12 10.47 0.44 7.81
C ALA A 12 9.41 0.63 6.71
N TYR A 13 8.13 0.61 7.06
CA TYR A 13 7.03 0.90 6.12
C TYR A 13 6.50 2.34 6.24
N ILE A 14 6.37 2.86 7.45
CA ILE A 14 5.83 4.22 7.68
C ILE A 14 6.78 5.30 7.14
N LEU A 15 8.07 5.19 7.41
CA LEU A 15 9.01 6.24 7.04
C LEU A 15 9.17 6.38 5.52
N PRO A 16 9.34 5.30 4.71
CA PRO A 16 9.28 5.39 3.25
C PRO A 16 7.95 5.95 2.72
N ALA A 17 6.81 5.61 3.34
CA ALA A 17 5.53 6.16 2.96
C ALA A 17 5.44 7.68 3.21
N ALA A 18 5.96 8.14 4.35
CA ALA A 18 6.04 9.57 4.67
C ALA A 18 6.98 10.32 3.70
N VAL A 19 8.13 9.72 3.36
CA VAL A 19 9.06 10.25 2.35
C VAL A 19 8.38 10.31 0.98
N GLY A 20 7.64 9.27 0.58
CA GLY A 20 6.88 9.24 -0.66
C GLY A 20 5.80 10.32 -0.71
N PHE A 21 5.11 10.56 0.40
CA PHE A 21 4.13 11.63 0.51
C PHE A 21 4.75 13.02 0.34
N PHE A 22 5.88 13.26 1.02
CA PHE A 22 6.65 14.49 0.83
C PHE A 22 7.12 14.64 -0.63
N ALA A 23 7.54 13.54 -1.26
CA ALA A 23 7.95 13.54 -2.66
C ALA A 23 6.83 13.98 -3.60
N VAL A 24 5.61 13.46 -3.44
CA VAL A 24 4.44 13.90 -4.26
C VAL A 24 4.22 15.41 -4.10
N THR A 25 4.26 15.92 -2.87
CA THR A 25 4.09 17.34 -2.59
C THR A 25 5.19 18.20 -3.22
N ALA A 26 6.45 17.77 -3.13
CA ALA A 26 7.58 18.48 -3.71
C ALA A 26 7.56 18.43 -5.24
N TYR A 27 7.35 17.26 -5.81
CA TYR A 27 7.40 17.06 -7.26
C TYR A 27 6.26 17.78 -8.00
N THR A 28 5.04 17.76 -7.46
CA THR A 28 3.91 18.48 -8.08
C THR A 28 4.05 20.00 -8.03
N ARG A 29 4.91 20.53 -7.15
CA ARG A 29 5.21 21.97 -7.09
C ARG A 29 6.33 22.40 -8.03
N LEU A 30 7.17 21.45 -8.46
CA LEU A 30 8.36 21.70 -9.25
C LEU A 30 8.23 21.23 -10.70
N LEU A 31 7.32 20.33 -10.99
CA LEU A 31 7.08 19.77 -12.32
C LEU A 31 5.70 20.17 -12.86
N THR A 32 5.60 20.23 -14.17
CA THR A 32 4.31 20.33 -14.87
C THR A 32 3.52 19.01 -14.79
N PRO A 33 2.19 19.04 -14.99
CA PRO A 33 1.38 17.81 -15.09
C PRO A 33 1.88 16.83 -16.13
N ALA A 34 2.34 17.30 -17.31
CA ALA A 34 2.90 16.44 -18.35
C ALA A 34 4.17 15.70 -17.90
N GLU A 35 5.11 16.41 -17.27
CA GLU A 35 6.35 15.80 -16.77
C GLU A 35 6.08 14.80 -15.67
N TYR A 36 5.19 15.14 -14.73
CA TYR A 36 4.77 14.20 -13.69
C TYR A 36 4.03 13.01 -14.29
N GLY A 37 3.24 13.21 -15.37
CA GLY A 37 2.59 12.16 -16.13
C GLY A 37 3.58 11.17 -16.76
N VAL A 38 4.70 11.65 -17.32
CA VAL A 38 5.80 10.79 -17.81
C VAL A 38 6.33 9.90 -16.68
N TYR A 39 6.56 10.47 -15.50
CA TYR A 39 7.00 9.72 -14.33
C TYR A 39 6.00 8.64 -13.90
N VAL A 40 4.72 8.98 -13.78
CA VAL A 40 3.64 8.06 -13.36
C VAL A 40 3.46 6.92 -14.37
N VAL A 41 3.46 7.23 -15.66
CA VAL A 41 3.36 6.24 -16.76
C VAL A 41 4.59 5.32 -16.74
N GLY A 42 5.78 5.89 -16.58
CA GLY A 42 7.02 5.12 -16.51
C GLY A 42 7.06 4.17 -15.30
N LEU A 43 6.59 4.62 -14.13
CA LEU A 43 6.46 3.75 -12.95
C LEU A 43 5.43 2.64 -13.17
N SER A 44 4.32 2.94 -13.85
CA SER A 44 3.29 1.96 -14.17
C SER A 44 3.83 0.87 -15.12
N LEU A 45 4.56 1.27 -16.15
CA LEU A 45 5.27 0.34 -17.06
C LEU A 45 6.31 -0.49 -16.30
N ALA A 46 7.13 0.16 -15.46
CA ALA A 46 8.13 -0.54 -14.65
C ALA A 46 7.48 -1.56 -13.69
N GLY A 47 6.32 -1.23 -13.12
CA GLY A 47 5.53 -2.14 -12.28
C GLY A 47 5.05 -3.38 -13.04
N ILE A 48 4.52 -3.21 -14.24
CA ILE A 48 4.08 -4.34 -15.11
C ILE A 48 5.28 -5.19 -15.51
N LEU A 49 6.37 -4.57 -15.99
CA LEU A 49 7.61 -5.29 -16.32
C LEU A 49 8.16 -6.06 -15.12
N GLY A 50 8.14 -5.43 -13.94
CA GLY A 50 8.54 -6.06 -12.69
C GLY A 50 7.70 -7.29 -12.36
N ALA A 51 6.39 -7.19 -12.52
CA ALA A 51 5.46 -8.29 -12.26
C ALA A 51 5.61 -9.44 -13.26
N ILE A 52 5.78 -9.14 -14.53
CA ILE A 52 5.93 -10.17 -15.59
C ILE A 52 7.26 -10.92 -15.43
N PHE A 53 8.35 -10.17 -15.30
CA PHE A 53 9.69 -10.75 -15.43
C PHE A 53 10.30 -11.16 -14.09
N PHE A 54 10.09 -10.44 -12.98
CA PHE A 54 10.86 -10.63 -11.75
C PHE A 54 10.05 -11.17 -10.57
N ALA A 55 8.72 -11.10 -10.57
CA ALA A 55 7.91 -11.52 -9.43
C ALA A 55 8.12 -12.99 -9.03
N TRP A 56 8.37 -13.89 -9.99
CA TRP A 56 8.61 -15.30 -9.73
C TRP A 56 9.83 -15.55 -8.84
N ILE A 57 10.90 -14.75 -8.99
CA ILE A 57 12.10 -14.87 -8.16
C ILE A 57 11.78 -14.43 -6.73
N LYS A 58 11.15 -13.26 -6.57
CA LYS A 58 10.77 -12.69 -5.28
C LYS A 58 9.87 -13.64 -4.48
N LEU A 59 8.81 -14.16 -5.11
CA LEU A 59 7.86 -15.07 -4.48
C LEU A 59 8.50 -16.38 -4.06
N SER A 60 9.39 -16.92 -4.89
CA SER A 60 10.11 -18.16 -4.61
C SER A 60 11.13 -18.01 -3.48
N VAL A 61 11.92 -16.93 -3.52
CA VAL A 61 12.92 -16.62 -2.48
C VAL A 61 12.22 -16.40 -1.14
N SER A 62 11.12 -15.65 -1.10
CA SER A 62 10.34 -15.42 0.12
C SER A 62 9.91 -16.73 0.79
N ARG A 63 9.55 -17.75 0.01
CA ARG A 63 9.14 -19.05 0.52
C ARG A 63 10.33 -19.92 0.92
N TYR A 64 11.21 -20.20 -0.05
CA TYR A 64 12.22 -21.27 0.15
C TYR A 64 13.36 -20.84 1.07
N GLN A 65 13.78 -19.58 1.04
CA GLN A 65 14.80 -19.10 1.97
C GLN A 65 14.28 -19.03 3.42
N ALA A 66 12.98 -18.78 3.63
CA ALA A 66 12.39 -18.80 4.97
C ALA A 66 12.23 -20.23 5.52
N MET A 67 12.03 -21.24 4.65
CA MET A 67 11.88 -22.64 5.05
C MET A 67 13.20 -23.36 5.34
N SER A 68 14.32 -22.88 4.77
CA SER A 68 15.62 -23.56 4.84
C SER A 68 16.71 -22.60 5.31
N ALA A 69 17.01 -22.62 6.61
CA ALA A 69 18.07 -21.77 7.17
C ALA A 69 19.49 -22.19 6.70
N GLU A 70 19.67 -23.47 6.33
CA GLU A 70 20.95 -24.06 5.93
C GLU A 70 21.25 -23.88 4.43
N VAL A 71 20.22 -23.73 3.60
CA VAL A 71 20.37 -23.61 2.14
C VAL A 71 20.39 -22.14 1.75
N ASP A 72 21.43 -21.72 1.04
CA ASP A 72 21.57 -20.36 0.55
C ASP A 72 21.18 -20.25 -0.94
N PHE A 73 20.04 -19.68 -1.22
CA PHE A 73 19.54 -19.50 -2.58
C PHE A 73 20.09 -18.24 -3.28
N ARG A 74 20.96 -17.42 -2.64
CA ARG A 74 21.41 -16.14 -3.22
C ARG A 74 22.12 -16.30 -4.55
N GLY A 75 23.08 -17.22 -4.66
CA GLY A 75 23.81 -17.42 -5.93
C GLY A 75 22.90 -17.83 -7.06
N THR A 76 21.97 -18.76 -6.80
CA THR A 76 20.98 -19.22 -7.78
C THR A 76 19.98 -18.08 -8.14
N ALA A 77 19.52 -17.29 -7.16
CA ALA A 77 18.63 -16.16 -7.40
C ALA A 77 19.31 -15.04 -8.23
N MET A 78 20.61 -14.77 -7.98
CA MET A 78 21.38 -13.79 -8.77
C MET A 78 21.52 -14.22 -10.24
N VAL A 79 21.83 -15.49 -10.50
CA VAL A 79 21.89 -16.02 -11.88
C VAL A 79 20.51 -16.00 -12.53
N ALA A 80 19.47 -16.39 -11.79
CA ALA A 80 18.08 -16.33 -12.26
C ALA A 80 17.68 -14.88 -12.62
N PHE A 81 18.06 -13.92 -11.78
CA PHE A 81 17.82 -12.50 -12.02
C PHE A 81 18.56 -12.01 -13.28
N GLY A 82 19.84 -12.34 -13.43
CA GLY A 82 20.62 -11.99 -14.62
C GLY A 82 20.05 -12.57 -15.91
N LEU A 83 19.63 -13.85 -15.88
CA LEU A 83 18.94 -14.48 -17.02
C LEU A 83 17.63 -13.77 -17.35
N THR A 84 16.86 -13.39 -16.34
CA THR A 84 15.61 -12.66 -16.54
C THR A 84 15.85 -11.27 -17.15
N VAL A 85 16.90 -10.54 -16.71
CA VAL A 85 17.31 -9.28 -17.32
C VAL A 85 17.69 -9.50 -18.80
N ALA A 86 18.45 -10.55 -19.12
CA ALA A 86 18.80 -10.86 -20.49
C ALA A 86 17.56 -11.13 -21.38
N VAL A 87 16.57 -11.87 -20.84
CA VAL A 87 15.29 -12.11 -21.53
C VAL A 87 14.51 -10.79 -21.73
N LEU A 88 14.42 -9.95 -20.70
CA LEU A 88 13.77 -8.65 -20.79
C LEU A 88 14.44 -7.77 -21.87
N CYS A 89 15.76 -7.70 -21.89
CA CYS A 89 16.50 -6.95 -22.92
C CYS A 89 16.30 -7.54 -24.32
N ALA A 90 16.27 -8.87 -24.45
CA ALA A 90 16.06 -9.54 -25.74
C ALA A 90 14.62 -9.36 -26.28
N THR A 91 13.63 -9.20 -25.41
CA THR A 91 12.22 -8.96 -25.80
C THR A 91 11.92 -7.50 -26.11
N THR A 92 12.78 -6.57 -25.69
CA THR A 92 12.58 -5.13 -25.92
C THR A 92 12.44 -4.73 -27.40
N PRO A 93 13.25 -5.23 -28.37
CA PRO A 93 13.09 -4.90 -29.76
C PRO A 93 11.73 -5.32 -30.33
N LEU A 94 11.12 -6.38 -29.83
CA LEU A 94 9.79 -6.83 -30.24
C LEU A 94 8.70 -5.79 -29.91
N VAL A 95 8.84 -5.05 -28.80
CA VAL A 95 7.89 -3.99 -28.44
C VAL A 95 7.87 -2.90 -29.52
N PHE A 96 9.02 -2.56 -30.10
CA PHE A 96 9.11 -1.55 -31.16
C PHE A 96 8.56 -2.03 -32.51
N LEU A 97 8.57 -3.35 -32.77
CA LEU A 97 7.94 -3.91 -33.99
C LEU A 97 6.41 -3.78 -33.94
N PHE A 98 5.80 -3.81 -32.73
CA PHE A 98 4.35 -3.78 -32.57
C PHE A 98 3.80 -2.41 -32.13
N ARG A 99 4.63 -1.51 -31.61
CA ARG A 99 4.23 -0.21 -31.09
C ARG A 99 5.29 0.86 -31.33
N SER A 100 5.06 1.70 -32.34
CA SER A 100 5.90 2.87 -32.67
C SER A 100 5.64 4.08 -31.76
N ASP A 101 4.53 4.08 -30.97
CA ASP A 101 4.06 5.27 -30.25
C ASP A 101 4.70 5.45 -28.88
N VAL A 102 5.38 4.43 -28.33
CA VAL A 102 6.09 4.52 -27.05
C VAL A 102 7.48 5.08 -27.29
N SER A 103 7.82 6.20 -26.63
CA SER A 103 9.17 6.75 -26.73
C SER A 103 10.19 5.76 -26.16
N VAL A 104 11.28 5.54 -26.92
CA VAL A 104 12.38 4.63 -26.54
C VAL A 104 12.93 4.99 -25.16
N GLU A 105 13.08 6.28 -24.90
CA GLU A 105 13.59 6.81 -23.65
C GLU A 105 12.72 6.41 -22.45
N LEU A 106 11.40 6.52 -22.57
CA LEU A 106 10.46 6.13 -21.53
C LEU A 106 10.53 4.63 -21.25
N LEU A 107 10.59 3.81 -22.31
CA LEU A 107 10.69 2.36 -22.15
C LEU A 107 12.00 1.96 -21.48
N LEU A 108 13.14 2.50 -21.92
CA LEU A 108 14.46 2.22 -21.32
C LEU A 108 14.56 2.68 -19.87
N ALA A 109 14.03 3.87 -19.56
CA ALA A 109 13.97 4.36 -18.18
C ALA A 109 13.06 3.47 -17.30
N SER A 110 11.91 3.02 -17.82
CA SER A 110 11.02 2.10 -17.12
C SER A 110 11.65 0.73 -16.88
N MET A 111 12.40 0.20 -17.86
CA MET A 111 13.18 -1.04 -17.72
C MET A 111 14.27 -0.89 -16.67
N PHE A 112 15.01 0.22 -16.68
CA PHE A 112 16.01 0.51 -15.67
C PHE A 112 15.40 0.51 -14.26
N VAL A 113 14.27 1.18 -14.09
CA VAL A 113 13.53 1.16 -12.82
C VAL A 113 13.07 -0.25 -12.46
N ALA A 114 12.49 -1.01 -13.41
CA ALA A 114 12.03 -2.36 -13.16
C ALA A 114 13.16 -3.27 -12.68
N ILE A 115 14.33 -3.20 -13.32
CA ILE A 115 15.50 -3.98 -12.94
C ILE A 115 16.00 -3.57 -11.55
N MET A 116 16.26 -2.28 -11.33
CA MET A 116 16.85 -1.80 -10.07
C MET A 116 15.91 -2.00 -8.88
N ALA A 117 14.61 -1.71 -9.04
CA ALA A 117 13.63 -1.87 -7.98
C ALA A 117 13.45 -3.34 -7.58
N ASN A 118 13.33 -4.24 -8.57
CA ASN A 118 13.18 -5.67 -8.26
C ASN A 118 14.46 -6.31 -7.71
N ALA A 119 15.65 -5.83 -8.09
CA ALA A 119 16.91 -6.28 -7.48
C ALA A 119 16.96 -5.96 -5.98
N VAL A 120 16.55 -4.73 -5.58
CA VAL A 120 16.41 -4.38 -4.15
C VAL A 120 15.38 -5.26 -3.46
N ASP A 121 14.21 -5.43 -4.08
CA ASP A 121 13.11 -6.18 -3.51
C ASP A 121 13.50 -7.65 -3.24
N VAL A 122 14.18 -8.30 -4.18
CA VAL A 122 14.73 -9.66 -3.99
C VAL A 122 15.75 -9.68 -2.86
N GLY A 123 16.65 -8.70 -2.80
CA GLY A 123 17.60 -8.57 -1.70
C GLY A 123 16.92 -8.40 -0.33
N GLN A 124 15.86 -7.62 -0.26
CA GLN A 124 15.08 -7.44 0.96
C GLN A 124 14.34 -8.71 1.41
N GLU A 125 13.92 -9.59 0.48
CA GLU A 125 13.34 -10.88 0.87
C GLU A 125 14.37 -11.78 1.56
N PHE A 126 15.65 -11.76 1.17
CA PHE A 126 16.70 -12.45 1.90
C PHE A 126 16.90 -11.89 3.31
N GLU A 127 16.90 -10.57 3.49
CA GLU A 127 17.02 -9.96 4.82
C GLU A 127 15.81 -10.28 5.72
N ARG A 128 14.60 -10.33 5.12
CA ARG A 128 13.38 -10.73 5.83
C ARG A 128 13.42 -12.19 6.24
N ALA A 129 13.84 -13.08 5.35
CA ALA A 129 13.97 -14.52 5.65
C ALA A 129 14.99 -14.79 6.75
N LYS A 130 16.07 -14.00 6.82
CA LYS A 130 17.10 -14.07 7.88
C LYS A 130 16.69 -13.35 9.17
N LEU A 131 15.46 -12.82 9.27
CA LEU A 131 14.95 -12.07 10.43
C LEU A 131 15.86 -10.90 10.84
N ARG A 132 16.38 -10.14 9.87
CA ARG A 132 17.24 -8.96 10.08
C ARG A 132 16.47 -7.64 9.89
N PRO A 133 15.57 -7.26 10.81
CA PRO A 133 14.64 -6.13 10.63
C PRO A 133 15.36 -4.79 10.48
N TYR A 134 16.48 -4.57 11.17
CA TYR A 134 17.25 -3.34 11.08
C TYR A 134 17.84 -3.11 9.69
N ARG A 135 18.36 -4.17 9.06
CA ARG A 135 18.90 -4.08 7.70
C ARG A 135 17.80 -3.87 6.68
N PHE A 136 16.69 -4.59 6.81
CA PHE A 136 15.50 -4.37 5.99
C PHE A 136 15.04 -2.91 6.06
N ALA A 137 14.93 -2.35 7.28
CA ALA A 137 14.54 -0.96 7.49
C ALA A 137 15.55 0.02 6.89
N ALA A 138 16.86 -0.18 7.12
CA ALA A 138 17.89 0.68 6.57
C ALA A 138 17.88 0.72 5.04
N ILE A 139 17.75 -0.43 4.37
CA ILE A 139 17.65 -0.51 2.90
C ILE A 139 16.42 0.24 2.40
N SER A 140 15.24 0.04 3.03
CA SER A 140 13.99 0.72 2.65
C SER A 140 14.10 2.24 2.79
N ILE A 141 14.66 2.71 3.89
CA ILE A 141 14.80 4.15 4.20
C ILE A 141 15.82 4.79 3.27
N VAL A 142 17.01 4.19 3.12
CA VAL A 142 18.08 4.72 2.24
C VAL A 142 17.58 4.79 0.80
N ARG A 143 16.96 3.72 0.29
CA ARG A 143 16.33 3.72 -1.04
C ARG A 143 15.36 4.88 -1.21
N SER A 144 14.42 5.06 -0.28
CA SER A 144 13.39 6.10 -0.40
C SER A 144 13.97 7.51 -0.31
N VAL A 145 14.84 7.77 0.65
CA VAL A 145 15.46 9.08 0.82
C VAL A 145 16.37 9.42 -0.38
N SER A 146 17.17 8.45 -0.85
CA SER A 146 18.04 8.64 -2.02
C SER A 146 17.22 8.87 -3.30
N SER A 147 16.10 8.11 -3.49
CA SER A 147 15.23 8.33 -4.64
C SER A 147 14.68 9.75 -4.69
N VAL A 148 14.23 10.28 -3.54
CA VAL A 148 13.73 11.65 -3.46
C VAL A 148 14.86 12.66 -3.64
N GLY A 149 16.01 12.45 -3.00
CA GLY A 149 17.17 13.33 -3.15
C GLY A 149 17.66 13.43 -4.60
N PHE A 150 17.85 12.30 -5.27
CA PHE A 150 18.20 12.29 -6.69
C PHE A 150 17.09 12.88 -7.57
N GLY A 151 15.81 12.67 -7.21
CA GLY A 151 14.68 13.27 -7.90
C GLY A 151 14.71 14.79 -7.86
N LEU A 152 14.93 15.38 -6.70
CA LEU A 152 15.05 16.82 -6.55
C LEU A 152 16.25 17.40 -7.32
N VAL A 153 17.40 16.70 -7.28
CA VAL A 153 18.58 17.08 -8.07
C VAL A 153 18.28 16.98 -9.58
N GLY A 154 17.63 15.90 -10.04
CA GLY A 154 17.27 15.74 -11.45
C GLY A 154 16.29 16.82 -11.94
N ILE A 155 15.34 17.24 -11.11
CA ILE A 155 14.42 18.35 -11.42
C ILE A 155 15.24 19.66 -11.50
N TRP A 156 16.13 19.92 -10.55
CA TRP A 156 16.97 21.11 -10.56
C TRP A 156 17.88 21.18 -11.80
N LEU A 157 18.33 20.03 -12.31
CA LEU A 157 19.09 19.93 -13.55
C LEU A 157 18.21 20.03 -14.83
N GLY A 158 16.89 20.16 -14.69
CA GLY A 158 15.95 20.26 -15.83
C GLY A 158 15.67 18.95 -16.55
N TRP A 159 15.88 17.78 -15.92
CA TRP A 159 15.67 16.47 -16.53
C TRP A 159 14.19 16.05 -16.57
N GLY A 160 13.27 16.83 -15.99
CA GLY A 160 11.84 16.60 -16.02
C GLY A 160 11.39 15.23 -15.49
N GLY A 161 10.30 14.71 -16.04
CA GLY A 161 9.72 13.43 -15.59
C GLY A 161 10.59 12.19 -15.84
N LEU A 162 11.39 12.17 -16.93
CA LEU A 162 12.34 11.08 -17.19
C LEU A 162 13.48 11.07 -16.16
N GLY A 163 13.97 12.25 -15.78
CA GLY A 163 14.99 12.37 -14.73
C GLY A 163 14.49 11.87 -13.40
N LEU A 164 13.21 12.15 -13.08
CA LEU A 164 12.59 11.65 -11.87
C LEU A 164 12.45 10.11 -11.88
N LEU A 165 12.12 9.53 -13.02
CA LEU A 165 12.07 8.09 -13.21
C LEU A 165 13.46 7.45 -13.05
N ALA A 166 14.49 8.04 -13.66
CA ALA A 166 15.87 7.60 -13.50
C ALA A 166 16.35 7.71 -12.05
N ALA A 167 15.98 8.78 -11.36
CA ALA A 167 16.30 8.99 -9.94
C ALA A 167 15.71 7.91 -9.02
N PHE A 168 14.51 7.42 -9.33
CA PHE A 168 13.91 6.30 -8.61
C PHE A 168 14.75 5.01 -8.78
N GLY A 169 15.23 4.75 -9.98
CA GLY A 169 16.16 3.64 -10.26
C GLY A 169 17.50 3.80 -9.54
N LEU A 170 18.10 5.02 -9.56
CA LEU A 170 19.34 5.33 -8.85
C LEU A 170 19.19 5.20 -7.33
N GLY A 171 18.06 5.65 -6.77
CA GLY A 171 17.75 5.41 -5.36
C GLY A 171 17.64 3.93 -5.02
N SER A 172 17.09 3.13 -5.92
CA SER A 172 17.08 1.67 -5.78
C SER A 172 18.50 1.08 -5.83
N LEU A 173 19.38 1.61 -6.66
CA LEU A 173 20.80 1.22 -6.72
C LEU A 173 21.52 1.46 -5.38
N THR A 174 21.23 2.55 -4.66
CA THR A 174 21.81 2.77 -3.31
C THR A 174 21.37 1.68 -2.34
N GLY A 175 20.11 1.22 -2.44
CA GLY A 175 19.60 0.08 -1.67
C GLY A 175 20.31 -1.23 -1.99
N ILE A 176 20.65 -1.48 -3.26
CA ILE A 176 21.43 -2.65 -3.70
C ILE A 176 22.84 -2.58 -3.10
N ILE A 177 23.50 -1.44 -3.20
CA ILE A 177 24.87 -1.24 -2.67
C ILE A 177 24.87 -1.51 -1.16
N LEU A 178 23.91 -0.97 -0.42
CA LEU A 178 23.80 -1.19 1.02
C LEU A 178 23.58 -2.68 1.37
N ASN A 179 22.80 -3.37 0.55
CA ASN A 179 22.57 -4.80 0.71
C ASN A 179 23.86 -5.61 0.50
N LEU A 180 24.63 -5.30 -0.56
CA LEU A 180 25.88 -6.01 -0.89
C LEU A 180 27.00 -5.73 0.13
N VAL A 181 27.21 -4.48 0.51
CA VAL A 181 28.27 -4.10 1.47
C VAL A 181 28.04 -4.69 2.86
N GLY A 182 26.81 -4.83 3.27
CA GLY A 182 26.45 -5.32 4.60
C GLY A 182 26.46 -6.83 4.76
N ASP A 183 26.51 -7.62 3.68
CA ASP A 183 26.56 -9.10 3.77
C ASP A 183 27.87 -9.61 3.15
N ARG A 184 28.89 -9.80 4.02
CA ARG A 184 30.21 -10.31 3.63
C ARG A 184 30.26 -11.83 3.53
N THR A 185 29.14 -12.53 3.67
CA THR A 185 29.13 -13.99 3.54
C THR A 185 29.36 -14.38 2.08
N ARG A 186 30.14 -15.45 1.87
CA ARG A 186 30.37 -15.98 0.51
C ARG A 186 29.03 -16.36 -0.11
N ILE A 187 28.77 -15.85 -1.30
CA ILE A 187 27.58 -16.18 -2.08
C ILE A 187 27.71 -17.65 -2.52
N ALA A 188 26.69 -18.47 -2.23
CA ALA A 188 26.65 -19.84 -2.69
C ALA A 188 26.72 -19.92 -4.22
N ARG A 189 27.26 -21.03 -4.74
CA ARG A 189 27.33 -21.26 -6.17
C ARG A 189 25.94 -21.50 -6.74
N PHE A 190 25.77 -21.25 -8.04
CA PHE A 190 24.58 -21.62 -8.78
C PHE A 190 24.34 -23.13 -8.73
N GLU A 191 23.12 -23.53 -8.41
CA GLU A 191 22.65 -24.91 -8.45
C GLU A 191 21.42 -25.04 -9.34
N ARG A 192 21.51 -25.89 -10.35
CA ARG A 192 20.40 -26.14 -11.30
C ARG A 192 19.15 -26.68 -10.60
N SER A 193 19.31 -27.49 -9.56
CA SER A 193 18.23 -28.03 -8.74
C SER A 193 17.44 -26.91 -8.07
N GLN A 194 18.13 -25.97 -7.41
CA GLN A 194 17.53 -24.79 -6.79
C GLN A 194 16.84 -23.90 -7.81
N PHE A 195 17.47 -23.66 -8.97
CA PHE A 195 16.86 -22.87 -10.04
C PHE A 195 15.53 -23.48 -10.51
N MET A 196 15.51 -24.80 -10.75
CA MET A 196 14.29 -25.49 -11.18
C MET A 196 13.21 -25.42 -10.09
N GLN A 197 13.60 -25.51 -8.82
CA GLN A 197 12.69 -25.38 -7.67
C GLN A 197 12.08 -23.97 -7.61
N LEU A 198 12.89 -22.92 -7.75
CA LEU A 198 12.41 -21.54 -7.79
C LEU A 198 11.45 -21.32 -8.98
N ALA A 199 11.83 -21.76 -10.18
CA ALA A 199 11.04 -21.55 -11.39
C ALA A 199 9.70 -22.32 -11.33
N ARG A 200 9.73 -23.59 -10.91
CA ARG A 200 8.53 -24.44 -10.85
C ARG A 200 7.46 -23.91 -9.88
N TYR A 201 7.87 -23.21 -8.83
CA TYR A 201 6.97 -22.56 -7.89
C TYR A 201 6.60 -21.14 -8.33
N GLY A 202 7.59 -20.33 -8.65
CA GLY A 202 7.40 -18.90 -8.87
C GLY A 202 6.67 -18.55 -10.16
N LEU A 203 6.97 -19.23 -11.28
CA LEU A 203 6.35 -18.91 -12.58
C LEU A 203 4.82 -19.09 -12.58
N PRO A 204 4.25 -20.22 -12.12
CA PRO A 204 2.80 -20.36 -12.05
C PRO A 204 2.14 -19.33 -11.12
N LEU A 205 2.80 -19.02 -10.00
CA LEU A 205 2.29 -18.05 -9.04
C LEU A 205 2.33 -16.61 -9.60
N THR A 206 3.34 -16.28 -10.40
CA THR A 206 3.42 -15.02 -11.13
C THR A 206 2.27 -14.87 -12.13
N LEU A 207 1.98 -15.91 -12.91
CA LEU A 207 0.85 -15.88 -13.83
C LEU A 207 -0.48 -15.66 -13.10
N ALA A 208 -0.67 -16.30 -11.95
CA ALA A 208 -1.87 -16.09 -11.13
C ALA A 208 -1.97 -14.65 -10.59
N GLY A 209 -0.84 -14.02 -10.25
CA GLY A 209 -0.78 -12.65 -9.72
C GLY A 209 -0.74 -11.55 -10.79
N LEU A 210 -0.54 -11.90 -12.07
CA LEU A 210 -0.36 -10.92 -13.14
C LEU A 210 -1.58 -9.99 -13.31
N SER A 211 -2.78 -10.52 -13.15
CA SER A 211 -4.02 -9.72 -13.23
C SER A 211 -4.04 -8.59 -12.22
N VAL A 212 -3.55 -8.82 -11.01
CA VAL A 212 -3.47 -7.80 -9.95
C VAL A 212 -2.49 -6.70 -10.32
N ALA A 213 -1.32 -7.08 -10.84
CA ALA A 213 -0.28 -6.14 -11.23
C ALA A 213 -0.71 -5.26 -12.41
N VAL A 214 -1.32 -5.87 -13.42
CA VAL A 214 -1.85 -5.14 -14.58
C VAL A 214 -3.00 -4.22 -14.15
N TYR A 215 -3.93 -4.72 -13.31
CA TYR A 215 -5.02 -3.90 -12.77
C TYR A 215 -4.50 -2.65 -12.04
N SER A 216 -3.46 -2.77 -11.24
CA SER A 216 -2.92 -1.65 -10.46
C SER A 216 -2.25 -0.54 -11.29
N ALA A 217 -1.98 -0.80 -12.56
CA ALA A 217 -1.25 0.10 -13.45
C ALA A 217 -2.04 0.52 -14.70
N CYS A 218 -3.05 -0.26 -15.11
CA CYS A 218 -3.72 -0.08 -16.40
C CYS A 218 -4.52 1.23 -16.49
N ASP A 219 -5.09 1.70 -15.38
CA ASP A 219 -5.85 2.94 -15.32
C ASP A 219 -5.01 4.14 -15.77
N ARG A 220 -3.78 4.28 -15.27
CA ARG A 220 -2.87 5.37 -15.63
C ARG A 220 -2.38 5.26 -17.07
N LEU A 221 -2.14 4.04 -17.53
CA LEU A 221 -1.71 3.79 -18.91
C LEU A 221 -2.82 4.11 -19.92
N ILE A 222 -4.07 3.73 -19.62
CA ILE A 222 -5.23 4.03 -20.47
C ILE A 222 -5.51 5.54 -20.48
N VAL A 223 -5.45 6.22 -19.34
CA VAL A 223 -5.58 7.68 -19.27
C VAL A 223 -4.49 8.36 -20.08
N ALA A 224 -3.23 7.93 -19.95
CA ALA A 224 -2.13 8.49 -20.72
C ALA A 224 -2.29 8.28 -22.23
N TYR A 225 -2.80 7.12 -22.64
CA TYR A 225 -3.01 6.78 -24.04
C TYR A 225 -4.16 7.56 -24.67
N LEU A 226 -5.28 7.73 -23.97
CA LEU A 226 -6.48 8.35 -24.49
C LEU A 226 -6.51 9.90 -24.32
N LEU A 227 -5.95 10.40 -23.22
CA LEU A 227 -6.05 11.82 -22.83
C LEU A 227 -4.68 12.53 -22.78
N GLY A 228 -3.59 11.79 -22.94
CA GLY A 228 -2.24 12.34 -22.88
C GLY A 228 -1.62 12.36 -21.48
N LYS A 229 -0.36 12.83 -21.44
CA LYS A 229 0.49 12.78 -20.24
C LYS A 229 0.03 13.72 -19.13
N ASP A 230 -0.51 14.90 -19.49
CA ASP A 230 -1.04 15.88 -18.53
C ASP A 230 -2.17 15.28 -17.69
N ALA A 231 -3.15 14.68 -18.37
CA ALA A 231 -4.26 14.00 -17.71
C ALA A 231 -3.80 12.85 -16.84
N ALA A 232 -2.81 12.05 -17.30
CA ALA A 232 -2.24 10.95 -16.54
C ALA A 232 -1.50 11.46 -15.28
N GLY A 233 -0.84 12.60 -15.35
CA GLY A 233 -0.19 13.24 -14.21
C GLY A 233 -1.18 13.66 -13.14
N ILE A 234 -2.23 14.39 -13.54
CA ILE A 234 -3.31 14.85 -12.64
C ILE A 234 -4.03 13.65 -12.02
N PHE A 235 -4.42 12.66 -12.84
CA PHE A 235 -5.09 11.45 -12.38
C PHE A 235 -4.19 10.64 -11.42
N GLY A 236 -2.90 10.52 -11.75
CA GLY A 236 -1.94 9.82 -10.91
C GLY A 236 -1.83 10.42 -9.51
N VAL A 237 -1.68 11.74 -9.39
CA VAL A 237 -1.67 12.43 -8.09
C VAL A 237 -2.98 12.22 -7.34
N ALA A 238 -4.12 12.40 -8.01
CA ALA A 238 -5.43 12.27 -7.40
C ALA A 238 -5.71 10.84 -6.90
N ALA A 239 -5.20 9.81 -7.60
CA ALA A 239 -5.33 8.41 -7.21
C ALA A 239 -4.31 7.98 -6.12
N ASP A 240 -3.11 8.57 -6.14
CA ASP A 240 -2.05 8.21 -5.18
C ASP A 240 -2.31 8.75 -3.77
N LEU A 241 -2.93 9.92 -3.63
CA LEU A 241 -3.26 10.50 -2.33
C LEU A 241 -4.15 9.56 -1.48
N PRO A 242 -5.35 9.13 -1.93
CA PRO A 242 -6.16 8.20 -1.16
C PRO A 242 -5.45 6.87 -0.92
N ARG A 243 -4.74 6.36 -1.92
CA ARG A 243 -3.99 5.11 -1.79
C ARG A 243 -2.96 5.17 -0.67
N GLN A 244 -2.20 6.24 -0.59
CA GLN A 244 -1.11 6.38 0.38
C GLN A 244 -1.63 6.50 1.81
N PHE A 245 -2.66 7.31 2.05
CA PHE A 245 -3.24 7.46 3.39
C PHE A 245 -4.04 6.25 3.82
N MET A 246 -5.01 5.85 3.00
CA MET A 246 -6.01 4.87 3.41
C MET A 246 -5.46 3.43 3.42
N VAL A 247 -4.62 3.04 2.42
CA VAL A 247 -4.07 1.67 2.35
C VAL A 247 -3.04 1.44 3.45
N MET A 248 -2.20 2.44 3.78
CA MET A 248 -1.24 2.32 4.89
C MET A 248 -1.95 2.04 6.21
N ILE A 249 -3.03 2.75 6.48
CA ILE A 249 -3.85 2.58 7.69
C ILE A 249 -4.55 1.20 7.67
N ALA A 250 -5.20 0.84 6.56
CA ALA A 250 -5.88 -0.42 6.42
C ALA A 250 -4.95 -1.63 6.58
N SER A 251 -3.74 -1.55 5.99
CA SER A 251 -2.73 -2.61 6.13
C SER A 251 -2.24 -2.77 7.58
N SER A 252 -2.14 -1.68 8.34
CA SER A 252 -1.77 -1.72 9.76
C SER A 252 -2.84 -2.43 10.61
N VAL A 253 -4.12 -2.16 10.34
CA VAL A 253 -5.24 -2.85 10.99
C VAL A 253 -5.22 -4.34 10.62
N ALA A 254 -5.09 -4.66 9.33
CA ALA A 254 -5.04 -6.04 8.86
C ALA A 254 -3.87 -6.82 9.48
N ALA A 255 -2.69 -6.22 9.57
CA ALA A 255 -1.52 -6.85 10.20
C ALA A 255 -1.75 -7.20 11.68
N ALA A 256 -2.59 -6.44 12.39
CA ALA A 256 -2.95 -6.72 13.78
C ALA A 256 -4.07 -7.76 13.92
N THR A 257 -5.07 -7.73 13.03
CA THR A 257 -6.31 -8.51 13.20
C THR A 257 -6.28 -9.87 12.48
N VAL A 258 -5.69 -9.94 11.27
CA VAL A 258 -5.69 -11.16 10.45
C VAL A 258 -5.04 -12.37 11.15
N PRO A 259 -3.88 -12.25 11.85
CA PRO A 259 -3.32 -13.38 12.59
C PRO A 259 -4.23 -13.92 13.69
N LEU A 260 -5.02 -13.04 14.34
CA LEU A 260 -5.97 -13.45 15.39
C LEU A 260 -7.14 -14.25 14.81
N VAL A 261 -7.61 -13.89 13.61
CA VAL A 261 -8.63 -14.63 12.88
C VAL A 261 -8.14 -16.03 12.50
N PHE A 262 -6.92 -16.14 11.94
CA PHE A 262 -6.35 -17.44 11.58
C PHE A 262 -6.11 -18.33 12.81
N ARG A 263 -5.69 -17.75 13.92
CA ARG A 263 -5.51 -18.48 15.17
C ARG A 263 -6.84 -19.06 15.69
N SER A 264 -7.90 -18.27 15.73
CA SER A 264 -9.22 -18.76 16.16
C SER A 264 -9.78 -19.84 15.24
N LEU A 265 -9.46 -19.78 13.94
CA LEU A 265 -9.82 -20.82 12.99
C LEU A 265 -9.06 -22.13 13.29
N SER A 266 -7.77 -22.06 13.59
CA SER A 266 -6.95 -23.24 13.93
C SER A 266 -7.40 -23.91 15.24
N GLU A 267 -7.99 -23.16 16.17
CA GLU A 267 -8.60 -23.67 17.41
C GLU A 267 -10.02 -24.26 17.17
N ASN A 268 -10.48 -24.29 15.91
CA ASN A 268 -11.80 -24.82 15.46
C ASN A 268 -13.00 -24.19 16.18
N ASN A 269 -12.85 -22.94 16.64
CA ASN A 269 -13.87 -22.19 17.33
C ASN A 269 -14.58 -21.22 16.35
N ARG A 270 -15.66 -21.68 15.73
CA ARG A 270 -16.41 -20.93 14.73
C ARG A 270 -17.01 -19.61 15.27
N GLU A 271 -17.45 -19.61 16.52
CA GLU A 271 -18.08 -18.42 17.13
C GLU A 271 -17.02 -17.33 17.37
N THR A 272 -15.89 -17.69 17.97
CA THR A 272 -14.76 -16.78 18.17
C THR A 272 -14.21 -16.27 16.83
N THR A 273 -14.12 -17.12 15.81
CA THR A 273 -13.68 -16.70 14.47
C THR A 273 -14.62 -15.68 13.86
N ARG A 274 -15.94 -15.89 13.99
CA ARG A 274 -16.96 -14.95 13.53
C ARG A 274 -16.88 -13.61 14.26
N GLU A 275 -16.70 -13.65 15.58
CA GLU A 275 -16.54 -12.45 16.39
C GLU A 275 -15.28 -11.67 16.02
N ARG A 276 -14.13 -12.34 15.84
CA ARG A 276 -12.87 -11.72 15.41
C ARG A 276 -12.96 -11.09 14.01
N LEU A 277 -13.69 -11.72 13.10
CA LEU A 277 -13.96 -11.15 11.78
C LEU A 277 -14.80 -9.88 11.90
N THR A 278 -15.85 -9.88 12.71
CA THR A 278 -16.70 -8.70 12.94
C THR A 278 -15.89 -7.56 13.58
N GLU A 279 -15.07 -7.85 14.60
CA GLU A 279 -14.17 -6.88 15.22
C GLU A 279 -13.16 -6.32 14.20
N SER A 280 -12.63 -7.17 13.32
CA SER A 280 -11.68 -6.74 12.28
C SER A 280 -12.32 -5.76 11.30
N LEU A 281 -13.56 -6.00 10.86
CA LEU A 281 -14.29 -5.08 9.99
C LEU A 281 -14.59 -3.76 10.71
N GLU A 282 -15.07 -3.83 11.94
CA GLU A 282 -15.39 -2.65 12.74
C GLU A 282 -14.13 -1.77 12.92
N LEU A 283 -13.00 -2.35 13.33
CA LEU A 283 -11.74 -1.65 13.48
C LEU A 283 -11.24 -1.04 12.15
N LEU A 284 -11.35 -1.81 11.05
CA LEU A 284 -10.98 -1.32 9.72
C LEU A 284 -11.79 -0.08 9.36
N LEU A 285 -13.12 -0.13 9.52
CA LEU A 285 -13.99 0.98 9.15
C LEU A 285 -13.86 2.16 10.09
N VAL A 286 -13.71 1.94 11.40
CA VAL A 286 -13.49 3.03 12.38
C VAL A 286 -12.29 3.89 12.04
N VAL A 287 -11.24 3.31 11.46
CA VAL A 287 -9.99 4.05 11.18
C VAL A 287 -9.96 4.55 9.73
N VAL A 288 -10.49 3.80 8.76
CA VAL A 288 -10.47 4.18 7.34
C VAL A 288 -11.55 5.21 6.99
N THR A 289 -12.74 5.11 7.60
CA THR A 289 -13.87 6.01 7.29
C THR A 289 -13.57 7.49 7.57
N PRO A 290 -13.01 7.89 8.73
CA PRO A 290 -12.69 9.30 8.96
C PRO A 290 -11.69 9.85 7.96
N VAL A 291 -10.72 9.05 7.53
CA VAL A 291 -9.75 9.48 6.52
C VAL A 291 -10.42 9.64 5.16
N ALA A 292 -11.35 8.74 4.81
CA ALA A 292 -12.13 8.84 3.58
C ALA A 292 -13.01 10.10 3.58
N VAL A 293 -13.77 10.35 4.65
CA VAL A 293 -14.62 11.53 4.80
C VAL A 293 -13.80 12.81 4.74
N TRP A 294 -12.67 12.85 5.44
CA TRP A 294 -11.77 13.99 5.45
C TRP A 294 -11.21 14.29 4.04
N LEU A 295 -10.63 13.30 3.37
CA LEU A 295 -10.07 13.47 2.02
C LEU A 295 -11.14 13.86 1.00
N ALA A 296 -12.35 13.32 1.11
CA ALA A 296 -13.44 13.64 0.17
C ALA A 296 -14.00 15.05 0.38
N LEU A 297 -14.26 15.44 1.63
CA LEU A 297 -14.90 16.71 1.95
C LEU A 297 -13.92 17.89 2.07
N ALA A 298 -12.66 17.63 2.41
CA ALA A 298 -11.60 18.62 2.46
C ALA A 298 -10.73 18.64 1.18
N ALA A 299 -11.24 18.12 0.06
CA ALA A 299 -10.48 17.95 -1.18
C ALA A 299 -9.81 19.24 -1.66
N ASP A 300 -10.51 20.40 -1.58
CA ASP A 300 -9.98 21.71 -2.00
C ASP A 300 -8.82 22.16 -1.10
N GLN A 301 -8.95 21.98 0.23
CA GLN A 301 -7.93 22.33 1.21
C GLN A 301 -6.71 21.40 1.10
N VAL A 302 -6.96 20.10 0.89
CA VAL A 302 -5.92 19.08 0.66
C VAL A 302 -5.16 19.40 -0.63
N ALA A 303 -5.85 19.59 -1.75
CA ALA A 303 -5.22 19.93 -3.02
C ALA A 303 -4.49 21.29 -2.93
N GLY A 304 -5.13 22.31 -2.35
CA GLY A 304 -4.54 23.64 -2.18
C GLY A 304 -3.27 23.67 -1.35
N THR A 305 -3.15 22.78 -0.37
CA THR A 305 -2.00 22.72 0.56
C THR A 305 -0.92 21.75 0.08
N LEU A 306 -1.30 20.57 -0.41
CA LEU A 306 -0.35 19.48 -0.66
C LEU A 306 0.12 19.40 -2.11
N VAL A 307 -0.59 20.02 -3.06
CA VAL A 307 -0.31 19.85 -4.48
C VAL A 307 0.09 21.16 -5.14
N GLY A 308 0.87 21.09 -6.20
CA GLY A 308 1.25 22.25 -7.02
C GLY A 308 0.04 22.90 -7.69
N VAL A 309 0.17 24.18 -8.04
CA VAL A 309 -0.93 25.03 -8.53
C VAL A 309 -1.61 24.41 -9.76
N ASP A 310 -0.82 23.88 -10.69
CA ASP A 310 -1.31 23.33 -11.96
C ASP A 310 -2.13 22.02 -11.81
N PHE A 311 -1.99 21.37 -10.67
CA PHE A 311 -2.72 20.13 -10.36
C PHE A 311 -3.98 20.34 -9.53
N ARG A 312 -4.09 21.49 -8.82
CA ARG A 312 -5.11 21.69 -7.77
C ARG A 312 -6.53 21.47 -8.25
N ALA A 313 -6.90 22.13 -9.34
CA ALA A 313 -8.27 22.06 -9.87
C ALA A 313 -8.65 20.62 -10.27
N GLY A 314 -7.77 19.92 -10.98
CA GLY A 314 -8.01 18.54 -11.39
C GLY A 314 -8.03 17.58 -10.21
N VAL A 315 -7.08 17.70 -9.28
CA VAL A 315 -7.01 16.83 -8.11
C VAL A 315 -8.20 17.03 -7.18
N SER A 316 -8.56 18.27 -6.86
CA SER A 316 -9.71 18.54 -5.96
C SER A 316 -11.03 18.00 -6.53
N ALA A 317 -11.21 18.09 -7.84
CA ALA A 317 -12.42 17.60 -8.51
C ALA A 317 -12.50 16.05 -8.58
N LEU A 318 -11.36 15.35 -8.74
CA LEU A 318 -11.33 13.89 -8.85
C LEU A 318 -11.27 13.20 -7.49
N LEU A 319 -10.69 13.86 -6.48
CA LEU A 319 -10.37 13.26 -5.18
C LEU A 319 -11.57 12.62 -4.48
N PRO A 320 -12.76 13.24 -4.37
CA PRO A 320 -13.91 12.61 -3.71
C PRO A 320 -14.31 11.28 -4.34
N THR A 321 -14.35 11.21 -5.67
CA THR A 321 -14.72 10.00 -6.41
C THR A 321 -13.68 8.90 -6.23
N LEU A 322 -12.38 9.24 -6.28
CA LEU A 322 -11.29 8.29 -6.11
C LEU A 322 -11.13 7.82 -4.66
N VAL A 323 -11.46 8.67 -3.68
CA VAL A 323 -11.54 8.27 -2.27
C VAL A 323 -12.63 7.22 -2.06
N LEU A 324 -13.82 7.43 -2.64
CA LEU A 324 -14.92 6.47 -2.55
C LEU A 324 -14.57 5.15 -3.24
N ALA A 325 -13.95 5.21 -4.42
CA ALA A 325 -13.42 4.04 -5.09
C ALA A 325 -12.44 3.26 -4.20
N ARG A 326 -11.48 3.97 -3.61
CA ARG A 326 -10.49 3.35 -2.71
C ARG A 326 -11.11 2.78 -1.44
N PHE A 327 -12.15 3.38 -0.92
CA PHE A 327 -12.89 2.86 0.23
C PHE A 327 -13.51 1.48 -0.08
N PHE A 328 -14.16 1.32 -1.23
CA PHE A 328 -14.67 0.01 -1.68
C PHE A 328 -13.54 -0.99 -1.92
N GLY A 329 -12.45 -0.57 -2.55
CA GLY A 329 -11.27 -1.41 -2.77
C GLY A 329 -10.65 -1.92 -1.46
N ILE A 330 -10.59 -1.09 -0.43
CA ILE A 330 -10.08 -1.46 0.91
C ILE A 330 -11.02 -2.46 1.58
N ALA A 331 -12.33 -2.24 1.54
CA ALA A 331 -13.30 -3.18 2.08
C ALA A 331 -13.19 -4.55 1.38
N ASN A 332 -13.01 -4.55 0.06
CA ASN A 332 -12.75 -5.76 -0.70
C ASN A 332 -11.42 -6.43 -0.30
N GLN A 333 -10.31 -5.72 -0.38
CA GLN A 333 -8.96 -6.26 -0.23
C GLN A 333 -8.66 -6.72 1.20
N PHE A 334 -9.05 -5.94 2.22
CA PHE A 334 -8.67 -6.17 3.61
C PHE A 334 -9.75 -6.86 4.45
N TYR A 335 -10.92 -7.11 3.89
CA TYR A 335 -11.99 -7.84 4.59
C TYR A 335 -12.58 -8.98 3.76
N VAL A 336 -13.18 -8.69 2.59
CA VAL A 336 -13.88 -9.73 1.83
C VAL A 336 -12.93 -10.80 1.29
N GLN A 337 -11.74 -10.41 0.80
CA GLN A 337 -10.75 -11.35 0.28
C GLN A 337 -10.13 -12.27 1.34
N ILE A 338 -10.26 -11.96 2.64
CA ILE A 338 -9.89 -12.88 3.73
C ILE A 338 -10.68 -14.18 3.64
N SER A 339 -11.95 -14.13 3.20
CA SER A 339 -12.80 -15.32 2.95
C SER A 339 -12.10 -16.36 2.06
N PHE A 340 -11.44 -15.91 0.98
CA PHE A 340 -10.77 -16.83 0.05
C PHE A 340 -9.52 -17.44 0.66
N GLN A 341 -8.85 -16.71 1.55
CA GLN A 341 -7.68 -17.20 2.28
C GLN A 341 -8.11 -18.22 3.35
N LEU A 342 -9.19 -17.95 4.09
CA LEU A 342 -9.74 -18.87 5.08
C LEU A 342 -10.28 -20.16 4.45
N ALA A 343 -10.80 -20.08 3.23
CA ALA A 343 -11.29 -21.22 2.47
C ALA A 343 -10.18 -21.99 1.73
N GLU A 344 -8.92 -21.52 1.78
CA GLU A 344 -7.79 -22.07 1.01
C GLU A 344 -8.06 -22.17 -0.51
N ARG A 345 -8.79 -21.19 -1.06
CA ARG A 345 -9.19 -21.15 -2.46
C ARG A 345 -8.53 -20.00 -3.24
N PRO A 346 -7.20 -20.04 -3.47
CA PRO A 346 -6.48 -18.96 -4.16
C PRO A 346 -6.95 -18.76 -5.61
N PHE A 347 -7.50 -19.79 -6.25
CA PHE A 347 -8.07 -19.67 -7.59
C PHE A 347 -9.26 -18.70 -7.64
N MET A 348 -10.11 -18.67 -6.60
CA MET A 348 -11.22 -17.71 -6.53
C MET A 348 -10.74 -16.27 -6.44
N LEU A 349 -9.65 -16.03 -5.70
CA LEU A 349 -9.01 -14.72 -5.64
C LEU A 349 -8.45 -14.30 -7.01
N ALA A 350 -7.78 -15.20 -7.71
CA ALA A 350 -7.25 -14.94 -9.06
C ALA A 350 -8.38 -14.68 -10.06
N ALA A 351 -9.46 -15.47 -10.03
CA ALA A 351 -10.63 -15.29 -10.90
C ALA A 351 -11.33 -13.94 -10.65
N GLN A 352 -11.51 -13.57 -9.38
CA GLN A 352 -12.07 -12.27 -8.99
C GLN A 352 -11.20 -11.12 -9.49
N SER A 353 -9.86 -11.21 -9.32
CA SER A 353 -8.93 -10.19 -9.77
C SER A 353 -8.91 -10.05 -11.30
N PHE A 354 -9.01 -11.17 -12.03
CA PHE A 354 -9.09 -11.15 -13.48
C PHE A 354 -10.41 -10.54 -13.98
N ALA A 355 -11.53 -10.91 -13.36
CA ALA A 355 -12.84 -10.31 -13.69
C ALA A 355 -12.82 -8.78 -13.44
N THR A 356 -12.26 -8.36 -12.31
CA THR A 356 -12.11 -6.92 -11.98
C THR A 356 -11.23 -6.20 -13.00
N LEU A 357 -10.13 -6.81 -13.45
CA LEU A 357 -9.27 -6.25 -14.51
C LEU A 357 -10.04 -6.06 -15.82
N VAL A 358 -10.79 -7.07 -16.28
CA VAL A 358 -11.58 -6.97 -17.52
C VAL A 358 -12.61 -5.85 -17.42
N VAL A 359 -13.36 -5.80 -16.32
CA VAL A 359 -14.33 -4.73 -16.04
C VAL A 359 -13.64 -3.36 -16.03
N SER A 360 -12.48 -3.25 -15.38
CA SER A 360 -11.71 -2.01 -15.33
C SER A 360 -11.32 -1.50 -16.71
N VAL A 361 -10.75 -2.36 -17.55
CA VAL A 361 -10.32 -1.97 -18.89
C VAL A 361 -11.52 -1.52 -19.74
N VAL A 362 -12.62 -2.27 -19.72
CA VAL A 362 -13.82 -1.93 -20.48
C VAL A 362 -14.43 -0.61 -20.04
N LEU A 363 -14.62 -0.44 -18.72
CA LEU A 363 -15.20 0.80 -18.17
C LEU A 363 -14.25 1.99 -18.37
N MET A 364 -12.94 1.79 -18.22
CA MET A 364 -11.96 2.85 -18.40
C MET A 364 -11.99 3.36 -19.84
N VAL A 365 -11.93 2.48 -20.84
CA VAL A 365 -12.00 2.87 -22.25
C VAL A 365 -13.33 3.55 -22.58
N ALA A 366 -14.46 2.99 -22.13
CA ALA A 366 -15.79 3.51 -22.45
C ALA A 366 -16.05 4.89 -21.79
N LEU A 367 -15.74 5.04 -20.49
CA LEU A 367 -16.06 6.25 -19.77
C LEU A 367 -15.04 7.37 -20.01
N VAL A 368 -13.77 7.05 -20.23
CA VAL A 368 -12.75 8.05 -20.59
C VAL A 368 -13.06 8.67 -21.96
N ALA A 369 -13.50 7.87 -22.92
CA ALA A 369 -13.89 8.38 -24.24
C ALA A 369 -15.07 9.36 -24.16
N GLY A 370 -16.03 9.15 -23.25
CA GLY A 370 -17.22 10.00 -23.11
C GLY A 370 -17.06 11.19 -22.16
N TYR A 371 -16.32 11.01 -21.07
CA TYR A 371 -16.27 11.97 -19.95
C TYR A 371 -14.84 12.43 -19.60
N GLY A 372 -13.85 12.10 -20.43
CA GLY A 372 -12.45 12.49 -20.20
C GLY A 372 -11.91 11.99 -18.86
N ILE A 373 -11.16 12.83 -18.16
CA ILE A 373 -10.50 12.49 -16.89
C ILE A 373 -11.52 12.16 -15.76
N TYR A 374 -12.71 12.77 -15.77
CA TYR A 374 -13.79 12.42 -14.84
C TYR A 374 -14.31 11.01 -15.10
N GLY A 375 -14.37 10.64 -16.40
CA GLY A 375 -14.69 9.28 -16.82
C GLY A 375 -13.73 8.24 -16.23
N ALA A 376 -12.44 8.57 -16.13
CA ALA A 376 -11.46 7.71 -15.48
C ALA A 376 -11.74 7.51 -13.99
N ALA A 377 -12.07 8.58 -13.26
CA ALA A 377 -12.43 8.47 -11.83
C ALA A 377 -13.73 7.66 -11.63
N LEU A 378 -14.74 7.88 -12.48
CA LEU A 378 -15.99 7.10 -12.44
C LEU A 378 -15.75 5.63 -12.81
N ALA A 379 -14.90 5.35 -13.79
CA ALA A 379 -14.52 3.99 -14.16
C ALA A 379 -13.85 3.26 -13.00
N THR A 380 -12.92 3.92 -12.31
CA THR A 380 -12.28 3.36 -11.12
C THR A 380 -13.30 3.09 -10.02
N LEU A 381 -14.21 4.03 -9.75
CA LEU A 381 -15.27 3.85 -8.74
C LEU A 381 -16.19 2.68 -9.09
N ALA A 382 -16.68 2.63 -10.32
CA ALA A 382 -17.56 1.55 -10.78
C ALA A 382 -16.85 0.19 -10.74
N THR A 383 -15.57 0.14 -11.14
CA THR A 383 -14.76 -1.09 -11.08
C THR A 383 -14.61 -1.60 -9.66
N GLU A 384 -14.26 -0.73 -8.70
CA GLU A 384 -14.09 -1.15 -7.30
C GLU A 384 -15.43 -1.56 -6.67
N ALA A 385 -16.52 -0.87 -6.99
CA ALA A 385 -17.88 -1.25 -6.54
C ALA A 385 -18.30 -2.59 -7.11
N ILE A 386 -18.16 -2.81 -8.42
CA ILE A 386 -18.47 -4.09 -9.06
C ILE A 386 -17.55 -5.20 -8.52
N GLY A 387 -16.26 -4.92 -8.37
CA GLY A 387 -15.29 -5.84 -7.81
C GLY A 387 -15.64 -6.27 -6.38
N LEU A 388 -16.13 -5.36 -5.56
CA LEU A 388 -16.62 -5.65 -4.22
C LEU A 388 -17.88 -6.54 -4.27
N VAL A 389 -18.86 -6.22 -5.15
CA VAL A 389 -20.07 -7.03 -5.32
C VAL A 389 -19.71 -8.45 -5.78
N VAL A 390 -18.84 -8.59 -6.78
CA VAL A 390 -18.38 -9.90 -7.26
C VAL A 390 -17.68 -10.67 -6.13
N ALA A 391 -16.83 -10.01 -5.36
CA ALA A 391 -16.14 -10.64 -4.23
C ALA A 391 -17.12 -11.11 -3.16
N VAL A 392 -18.13 -10.30 -2.82
CA VAL A 392 -19.18 -10.68 -1.85
C VAL A 392 -19.99 -11.87 -2.35
N VAL A 393 -20.35 -11.93 -3.64
CA VAL A 393 -21.05 -13.09 -4.23
C VAL A 393 -20.18 -14.36 -4.16
N LEU A 394 -18.90 -14.25 -4.51
CA LEU A 394 -17.98 -15.39 -4.45
C LEU A 394 -17.67 -15.83 -3.02
N MET A 395 -17.62 -14.89 -2.07
CA MET A 395 -17.41 -15.14 -0.65
C MET A 395 -18.48 -16.10 -0.06
N HIS A 396 -19.73 -15.97 -0.48
CA HIS A 396 -20.80 -16.88 -0.02
C HIS A 396 -20.56 -18.33 -0.44
N ARG A 397 -19.79 -18.56 -1.51
CA ARG A 397 -19.38 -19.90 -1.98
C ARG A 397 -18.07 -20.41 -1.37
N ALA A 398 -17.31 -19.53 -0.73
CA ALA A 398 -16.02 -19.84 -0.10
C ALA A 398 -16.21 -20.01 1.42
N HIS A 399 -16.07 -18.93 2.16
CA HIS A 399 -16.26 -18.85 3.61
C HIS A 399 -17.00 -17.54 3.91
N PRO A 400 -18.32 -17.60 4.26
CA PRO A 400 -19.10 -16.42 4.54
C PRO A 400 -18.51 -15.62 5.72
N VAL A 401 -18.18 -14.34 5.49
CA VAL A 401 -17.76 -13.45 6.57
C VAL A 401 -18.94 -12.62 7.07
N PRO A 402 -19.05 -12.34 8.36
CA PRO A 402 -20.19 -11.66 8.94
C PRO A 402 -20.19 -10.16 8.62
N PHE A 403 -21.39 -9.60 8.40
CA PHE A 403 -21.64 -8.17 8.35
C PHE A 403 -22.62 -7.81 9.46
N ASP A 404 -22.16 -7.14 10.51
CA ASP A 404 -23.03 -6.69 11.60
C ASP A 404 -23.39 -5.22 11.39
N VAL A 405 -24.62 -5.02 10.86
CA VAL A 405 -25.14 -3.69 10.52
C VAL A 405 -25.24 -2.78 11.76
N ASN A 406 -25.51 -3.33 12.93
CA ASN A 406 -25.67 -2.53 14.16
C ASN A 406 -24.33 -1.92 14.59
N ARG A 407 -23.24 -2.67 14.51
CA ARG A 407 -21.89 -2.14 14.78
C ARG A 407 -21.46 -1.10 13.75
N LEU A 408 -21.84 -1.29 12.47
CA LEU A 408 -21.56 -0.34 11.40
C LEU A 408 -22.35 0.97 11.52
N ALA A 409 -23.55 0.94 12.12
CA ALA A 409 -24.36 2.14 12.35
C ALA A 409 -23.63 3.19 13.20
N GLY A 410 -22.89 2.77 14.23
CA GLY A 410 -22.11 3.69 15.07
C GLY A 410 -21.01 4.40 14.27
N VAL A 411 -20.34 3.69 13.37
CA VAL A 411 -19.33 4.28 12.47
C VAL A 411 -19.99 5.26 11.50
N ALA A 412 -21.13 4.91 10.92
CA ALA A 412 -21.86 5.76 9.98
C ALA A 412 -22.35 7.06 10.64
N VAL A 413 -22.87 7.00 11.86
CA VAL A 413 -23.30 8.20 12.63
C VAL A 413 -22.09 9.07 12.95
N SER A 414 -20.97 8.49 13.38
CA SER A 414 -19.74 9.24 13.65
C SER A 414 -19.18 9.90 12.36
N ALA A 415 -19.27 9.22 11.24
CA ALA A 415 -18.89 9.76 9.94
C ALA A 415 -19.80 10.93 9.49
N ALA A 416 -21.11 10.81 9.72
CA ALA A 416 -22.07 11.88 9.43
C ALA A 416 -21.82 13.12 10.30
N ALA A 417 -21.54 12.94 11.60
CA ALA A 417 -21.18 14.04 12.50
C ALA A 417 -19.86 14.71 12.06
N MET A 418 -18.87 13.95 11.67
CA MET A 418 -17.63 14.46 11.09
C MET A 418 -17.89 15.26 9.82
N ALA A 419 -18.70 14.72 8.89
CA ALA A 419 -19.05 15.39 7.64
C ALA A 419 -19.74 16.73 7.90
N ALA A 420 -20.72 16.77 8.80
CA ALA A 420 -21.39 18.01 9.20
C ALA A 420 -20.41 19.03 9.78
N ALA A 421 -19.51 18.62 10.69
CA ALA A 421 -18.50 19.50 11.27
C ALA A 421 -17.52 20.06 10.22
N ILE A 422 -17.07 19.23 9.26
CA ILE A 422 -16.23 19.66 8.14
C ILE A 422 -16.96 20.69 7.27
N LEU A 423 -18.22 20.44 6.89
CA LEU A 423 -19.00 21.35 6.06
C LEU A 423 -19.25 22.69 6.75
N VAL A 424 -19.55 22.68 8.06
CA VAL A 424 -19.69 23.91 8.86
C VAL A 424 -18.34 24.65 8.95
N ALA A 425 -17.24 23.95 9.23
CA ALA A 425 -15.92 24.60 9.29
C ALA A 425 -15.54 25.23 7.94
N ARG A 426 -15.83 24.54 6.81
CA ARG A 426 -15.60 25.07 5.46
C ARG A 426 -16.40 26.32 5.16
N SER A 427 -17.63 26.46 5.66
CA SER A 427 -18.45 27.65 5.45
C SER A 427 -17.94 28.87 6.23
N GLN A 428 -17.15 28.67 7.27
CA GLN A 428 -16.61 29.73 8.13
C GLN A 428 -15.17 30.15 7.74
N VAL A 429 -14.45 29.26 7.03
CA VAL A 429 -13.05 29.49 6.68
C VAL A 429 -12.92 29.76 5.19
N SER A 430 -12.54 30.99 4.84
CA SER A 430 -12.22 31.36 3.47
C SER A 430 -10.79 30.96 3.12
N GLY A 431 -10.63 30.16 2.03
CA GLY A 431 -9.33 29.81 1.46
C GLY A 431 -8.98 28.32 1.51
N THR A 432 -7.91 27.96 0.80
CA THR A 432 -7.42 26.58 0.62
C THR A 432 -6.02 26.36 1.19
N GLY A 433 -5.56 27.24 2.08
CA GLY A 433 -4.23 27.19 2.67
C GLY A 433 -4.11 26.22 3.87
N LEU A 434 -2.89 26.10 4.41
CA LEU A 434 -2.57 25.24 5.54
C LEU A 434 -3.46 25.49 6.77
N VAL A 435 -3.73 26.75 7.09
CA VAL A 435 -4.59 27.14 8.24
C VAL A 435 -6.01 26.59 8.06
N ALA A 436 -6.59 26.76 6.86
CA ALA A 436 -7.91 26.22 6.54
C ALA A 436 -7.93 24.68 6.66
N LEU A 437 -6.91 24.02 6.13
CA LEU A 437 -6.76 22.57 6.25
C LEU A 437 -6.71 22.10 7.72
N VAL A 438 -5.92 22.79 8.55
CA VAL A 438 -5.81 22.45 9.99
C VAL A 438 -7.14 22.63 10.72
N ILE A 439 -7.84 23.75 10.50
CA ILE A 439 -9.13 24.04 11.14
C ILE A 439 -10.16 22.97 10.75
N VAL A 440 -10.31 22.68 9.46
CA VAL A 440 -11.25 21.69 8.93
C VAL A 440 -10.90 20.27 9.45
N SER A 441 -9.61 19.93 9.53
CA SER A 441 -9.15 18.65 10.03
C SER A 441 -9.43 18.48 11.55
N LEU A 442 -9.17 19.53 12.33
CA LEU A 442 -9.45 19.52 13.77
C LEU A 442 -10.94 19.45 14.06
N ALA A 443 -11.75 20.26 13.37
CA ALA A 443 -13.20 20.24 13.56
C ALA A 443 -13.79 18.85 13.25
N GLY A 444 -13.42 18.28 12.08
CA GLY A 444 -13.88 16.96 11.70
C GLY A 444 -13.36 15.84 12.61
N GLY A 445 -12.08 15.86 12.95
CA GLY A 445 -11.43 14.86 13.78
C GLY A 445 -12.00 14.86 15.22
N LEU A 446 -12.23 16.02 15.82
CA LEU A 446 -12.83 16.14 17.14
C LEU A 446 -14.29 15.68 17.14
N ALA A 447 -15.08 16.05 16.13
CA ALA A 447 -16.45 15.59 16.00
C ALA A 447 -16.56 14.07 15.86
N TYR A 448 -15.70 13.48 15.03
CA TYR A 448 -15.62 12.01 14.88
C TYR A 448 -15.22 11.33 16.19
N ALA A 449 -14.14 11.79 16.81
CA ALA A 449 -13.64 11.21 18.06
C ALA A 449 -14.67 11.29 19.19
N ALA A 450 -15.36 12.45 19.34
CA ALA A 450 -16.38 12.65 20.34
C ALA A 450 -17.58 11.73 20.14
N THR A 451 -18.11 11.65 18.90
CA THR A 451 -19.26 10.79 18.59
C THR A 451 -18.92 9.30 18.67
N ALA A 452 -17.75 8.88 18.17
CA ALA A 452 -17.29 7.49 18.30
C ALA A 452 -17.10 7.08 19.77
N TRP A 453 -16.62 8.00 20.63
CA TRP A 453 -16.49 7.77 22.06
C TRP A 453 -17.85 7.69 22.76
N LEU A 454 -18.81 8.60 22.43
CA LEU A 454 -20.16 8.60 22.98
C LEU A 454 -20.92 7.32 22.63
N LEU A 455 -20.82 6.87 21.39
CA LEU A 455 -21.46 5.66 20.88
C LEU A 455 -20.69 4.38 21.25
N ASN A 456 -19.53 4.51 21.91
CA ASN A 456 -18.62 3.41 22.24
C ASN A 456 -18.27 2.49 21.05
N VAL A 457 -18.08 3.08 19.87
CA VAL A 457 -17.74 2.36 18.65
C VAL A 457 -16.41 1.61 18.85
N ALA A 458 -16.33 0.36 18.44
CA ALA A 458 -15.15 -0.52 18.62
C ALA A 458 -14.63 -0.58 20.08
N ASN A 459 -15.51 -0.38 21.07
CA ASN A 459 -15.15 -0.35 22.48
C ASN A 459 -14.09 0.72 22.84
N ILE A 460 -13.99 1.81 22.06
CA ILE A 460 -13.00 2.88 22.26
C ILE A 460 -13.10 3.47 23.68
N ARG A 461 -14.31 3.65 24.21
CA ARG A 461 -14.53 4.15 25.57
C ARG A 461 -13.95 3.22 26.63
N THR A 462 -14.18 1.92 26.50
CA THR A 462 -13.65 0.91 27.44
C THR A 462 -12.14 0.80 27.37
N LEU A 463 -11.57 0.88 26.18
CA LEU A 463 -10.12 0.87 25.98
C LEU A 463 -9.45 2.12 26.52
N SER A 464 -10.00 3.32 26.26
CA SER A 464 -9.47 4.58 26.78
C SER A 464 -9.51 4.65 28.30
N LEU A 465 -10.60 4.21 28.94
CA LEU A 465 -10.73 4.17 30.39
C LEU A 465 -9.77 3.14 31.04
N ARG A 466 -9.52 2.00 30.40
CA ARG A 466 -8.51 1.03 30.86
C ARG A 466 -7.09 1.61 30.76
N PHE A 467 -6.79 2.32 29.68
CA PHE A 467 -5.49 2.97 29.51
C PHE A 467 -5.24 4.04 30.55
N LEU A 468 -6.23 4.90 30.81
CA LEU A 468 -6.15 5.94 31.85
C LEU A 468 -6.01 5.34 33.25
N ARG A 469 -6.73 4.26 33.57
CA ARG A 469 -6.60 3.55 34.88
C ARG A 469 -5.23 2.89 35.02
N GLY A 470 -4.68 2.30 33.95
CA GLY A 470 -3.34 1.71 33.94
C GLY A 470 -2.21 2.75 34.10
N PHE A 471 -2.42 3.98 33.63
CA PHE A 471 -1.49 5.09 33.83
C PHE A 471 -1.51 5.61 35.28
N ASN A 472 -2.70 5.72 35.89
CA ASN A 472 -2.88 6.14 37.30
C ASN A 472 -2.30 5.11 38.29
N SER A 473 -2.44 3.80 37.99
CA SER A 473 -1.90 2.76 38.87
C SER A 473 -0.36 2.69 38.85
N ARG A 474 0.29 3.11 37.75
CA ARG A 474 1.74 3.23 37.69
C ARG A 474 2.30 4.50 38.34
N GLY A 475 1.45 5.55 38.49
CA GLY A 475 1.82 6.79 39.18
C GLY A 475 1.76 6.65 40.72
N THR A 476 0.82 5.86 41.25
CA THR A 476 0.66 5.67 42.68
C THR A 476 1.61 4.62 43.27
N GLY A 477 2.10 3.67 42.48
CA GLY A 477 3.07 2.65 42.94
C GLY A 477 4.49 3.16 43.17
N ARG A 478 4.82 4.42 42.80
CA ARG A 478 6.13 5.03 43.06
C ARG A 478 6.22 5.88 44.35
N LEU A 479 5.10 6.09 45.05
CA LEU A 479 5.07 6.89 46.26
C LEU A 479 4.92 6.07 47.57
N THR A 480 4.79 4.73 47.46
CA THR A 480 4.74 3.84 48.63
C THR A 480 5.87 2.81 48.61
N GLY A 481 7.08 3.29 48.42
CA GLY A 481 8.29 2.52 48.63
C GLY A 481 8.87 2.79 50.03
N ALA A 482 8.35 2.10 51.04
CA ALA A 482 9.04 1.99 52.33
C ALA A 482 8.69 0.64 52.97
N SER A 483 9.77 -0.08 53.29
CA SER A 483 9.92 -1.18 54.26
C SER A 483 9.22 -2.50 53.99
N SER A 484 10.02 -3.44 53.56
CA SER A 484 9.90 -4.86 53.86
C SER A 484 10.80 -5.20 55.06
N PRO A 485 10.41 -6.04 55.99
CA PRO A 485 11.36 -6.86 56.74
C PRO A 485 11.44 -8.26 56.15
N ALA A 486 12.67 -8.75 56.17
CA ALA A 486 13.06 -10.13 55.88
C ALA A 486 12.54 -11.10 56.96
N GLU A 487 12.28 -12.34 56.53
CA GLU A 487 12.42 -13.60 57.28
C GLU A 487 12.14 -14.69 56.25
N ALA A 488 13.10 -15.47 55.86
CA ALA A 488 13.84 -16.55 56.52
C ALA A 488 13.05 -17.89 56.52
N ASP A 489 13.72 -18.88 55.90
CA ASP A 489 13.67 -20.34 56.12
C ASP A 489 12.43 -21.15 55.68
N ILE A 490 12.66 -22.09 54.81
CA ILE A 490 12.87 -23.52 55.09
C ILE A 490 12.70 -24.36 53.79
N LEU A 491 13.78 -24.98 53.32
CA LEU A 491 13.78 -26.26 52.58
C LEU A 491 13.63 -27.37 53.65
N PRO A 492 13.33 -28.67 53.36
CA PRO A 492 13.44 -29.44 52.13
C PRO A 492 12.30 -30.49 51.90
N GLN A 493 12.09 -31.00 50.78
CA GLN A 493 12.31 -32.37 50.28
C GLN A 493 11.97 -32.49 48.80
#